data_7244951d2911de825d3212223af62f95
#
_entry.id   7244951d2911de825d3212223af62f95
#
_cell.length_a   1.000
_cell.length_b   1.000
_cell.length_c   1.000
_cell.angle_alpha   90.00
_cell.angle_beta   90.00
_cell.angle_gamma   90.00
#
_symmetry.space_group_name_H-M   'P 1'
#
loop_
_entity.id
_entity.type
_entity.pdbx_description
1 polymer ?
#
loop_
_entity_poly.entity_id
_entity_poly.type
_entity_poly.pdbx_seq_one_letter_code
_entity_poly.pdbx_strand_id
1 'polypeptide(L)'
;MEYIDLNKDKRQDESVEKWRKAGGKGTLNLTMRFGKTRVASKIVKNMFDHKSDYHILAIAPNDITYKNLHFNLEAPAECAGWIDVRTINQLINYTQDARLKGELPFKVDLLILDEVHKLLSPEALLAIKSVEYKYILCLTGSKLNNKSIEILKELNAPIVDSITEVEAIAKGWVAPSLEYNLAVQLDEHDKVRYAKYSESISETLEIFKGLHKQVNQLFKSNVFDSDFNLVLSAFTGIHYKDKDGIKTFIKPTIIRNMLADIMGWSRDMPLDNEYNKRIAKYWNPDNIFERAKKFKDFVKQRNEILIHNRPKINAVLEILRYNDVSTICFNESIAMVDDLAEHFPIDGIPYHSNIESRYVINPATGHYYTYKNGNPKYMGKESLKKLAIAGMKSGVYKYLFTAQSLNEGLTIENIEQIITTGGSCNTMTYEQRVARGKTLNIANPDKVCVIINIYIDDFKIGEKEVKSRDKQKLILRQQSSENIPIWVNSVSEIFM
;
A
#
# COMPACT_ATOMS: atom_id res chain seq x y z
N MET A 1 -18.17 9.92 -25.75
CA MET A 1 -18.01 11.29 -25.20
C MET A 1 -17.84 11.10 -23.71
N GLU A 2 -16.64 11.37 -23.15
CA GLU A 2 -16.47 11.38 -21.70
C GLU A 2 -17.38 12.44 -21.11
N TYR A 3 -18.21 12.06 -20.15
CA TYR A 3 -19.00 13.01 -19.36
C TYR A 3 -18.02 13.85 -18.54
N ILE A 4 -17.84 15.07 -18.95
CA ILE A 4 -17.05 16.03 -18.19
C ILE A 4 -18.03 16.68 -17.21
N ASP A 5 -17.86 16.38 -15.91
CA ASP A 5 -18.52 17.19 -14.88
C ASP A 5 -17.93 18.62 -14.96
N LEU A 6 -18.71 19.52 -15.56
CA LEU A 6 -18.32 20.91 -15.78
C LEU A 6 -17.88 21.61 -14.49
N ASN A 7 -18.50 21.29 -13.36
CA ASN A 7 -18.15 21.88 -12.06
C ASN A 7 -16.79 21.34 -11.56
N LYS A 8 -16.55 20.04 -11.75
CA LYS A 8 -15.27 19.42 -11.40
C LYS A 8 -14.15 19.93 -12.29
N ASP A 9 -14.41 20.05 -13.58
CA ASP A 9 -13.44 20.57 -14.55
C ASP A 9 -13.05 22.01 -14.25
N LYS A 10 -14.06 22.87 -13.96
CA LYS A 10 -13.84 24.25 -13.51
C LYS A 10 -13.01 24.32 -12.22
N ARG A 11 -13.30 23.46 -11.25
CA ARG A 11 -12.53 23.42 -9.99
C ARG A 11 -11.08 22.94 -10.22
N GLN A 12 -10.85 22.06 -11.21
CA GLN A 12 -9.50 21.68 -11.64
C GLN A 12 -8.77 22.87 -12.27
N ASP A 13 -9.45 23.69 -13.09
CA ASP A 13 -8.88 24.93 -13.65
C ASP A 13 -8.54 25.94 -12.56
N GLU A 14 -9.35 26.05 -11.52
CA GLU A 14 -9.03 26.88 -10.34
C GLU A 14 -7.75 26.38 -9.63
N SER A 15 -7.51 25.08 -9.55
CA SER A 15 -6.26 24.52 -8.99
C SER A 15 -5.06 24.89 -9.85
N VAL A 16 -5.19 24.83 -11.17
CA VAL A 16 -4.16 25.29 -12.13
C VAL A 16 -3.85 26.76 -11.90
N GLU A 17 -4.89 27.60 -11.79
CA GLU A 17 -4.74 29.04 -11.60
C GLU A 17 -4.11 29.40 -10.25
N LYS A 18 -4.45 28.70 -9.17
CA LYS A 18 -3.81 28.89 -7.86
C LYS A 18 -2.32 28.56 -7.91
N TRP A 19 -1.94 27.46 -8.57
CA TRP A 19 -0.55 27.11 -8.77
C TRP A 19 0.19 28.15 -9.61
N ARG A 20 -0.43 28.66 -10.68
CA ARG A 20 0.11 29.71 -11.52
C ARG A 20 0.33 31.02 -10.72
N LYS A 21 -0.65 31.44 -9.91
CA LYS A 21 -0.56 32.63 -9.04
C LYS A 21 0.53 32.50 -7.97
N ALA A 22 0.86 31.28 -7.55
CA ALA A 22 1.98 30.98 -6.68
C ALA A 22 3.35 30.99 -7.41
N GLY A 23 3.41 31.53 -8.61
CA GLY A 23 4.66 31.61 -9.41
C GLY A 23 5.08 30.29 -10.02
N GLY A 24 4.16 29.34 -10.18
CA GLY A 24 4.45 28.02 -10.72
C GLY A 24 5.22 27.13 -9.74
N LYS A 25 5.09 27.37 -8.44
CA LYS A 25 5.77 26.60 -7.39
C LYS A 25 4.77 26.25 -6.28
N GLY A 26 4.46 24.98 -6.14
CA GLY A 26 3.50 24.59 -5.11
C GLY A 26 3.06 23.14 -5.15
N THR A 27 2.43 22.76 -4.06
CA THR A 27 1.80 21.46 -3.85
C THR A 27 0.29 21.59 -3.97
N LEU A 28 -0.31 20.74 -4.80
CA LEU A 28 -1.74 20.54 -4.89
C LEU A 28 -2.13 19.30 -4.09
N ASN A 29 -2.74 19.50 -2.94
CA ASN A 29 -3.25 18.42 -2.08
C ASN A 29 -4.72 18.14 -2.42
N LEU A 30 -4.93 17.34 -3.46
CA LEU A 30 -6.24 17.05 -4.01
C LEU A 30 -6.64 15.62 -3.65
N THR A 31 -7.79 15.45 -3.00
CA THR A 31 -8.27 14.13 -2.58
C THR A 31 -8.21 13.09 -3.69
N MET A 32 -8.15 11.82 -3.33
CA MET A 32 -8.11 10.72 -4.29
C MET A 32 -9.35 10.78 -5.21
N ARG A 33 -9.18 10.38 -6.48
CA ARG A 33 -10.23 10.41 -7.53
C ARG A 33 -10.72 11.79 -7.95
N PHE A 34 -10.17 12.87 -7.42
CA PHE A 34 -10.47 14.21 -7.94
C PHE A 34 -9.88 14.47 -9.33
N GLY A 35 -8.80 13.76 -9.72
CA GLY A 35 -8.19 13.90 -11.05
C GLY A 35 -6.87 14.68 -11.05
N LYS A 36 -5.99 14.43 -10.08
CA LYS A 36 -4.65 15.04 -9.97
C LYS A 36 -3.85 15.01 -11.29
N THR A 37 -3.81 13.87 -11.95
CA THR A 37 -3.08 13.70 -13.22
C THR A 37 -3.68 14.58 -14.33
N ARG A 38 -5.01 14.78 -14.35
CA ARG A 38 -5.67 15.70 -15.28
C ARG A 38 -5.30 17.16 -15.02
N VAL A 39 -5.19 17.55 -13.75
CA VAL A 39 -4.70 18.90 -13.39
C VAL A 39 -3.26 19.09 -13.86
N ALA A 40 -2.38 18.11 -13.66
CA ALA A 40 -1.02 18.14 -14.19
C ALA A 40 -1.00 18.26 -15.74
N SER A 41 -1.83 17.48 -16.42
CA SER A 41 -1.96 17.53 -17.89
C SER A 41 -2.43 18.91 -18.39
N LYS A 42 -3.40 19.55 -17.69
CA LYS A 42 -3.83 20.92 -17.99
C LYS A 42 -2.69 21.93 -17.82
N ILE A 43 -1.88 21.81 -16.76
CA ILE A 43 -0.72 22.68 -16.53
C ILE A 43 0.28 22.50 -17.66
N VAL A 44 0.63 21.27 -17.99
CA VAL A 44 1.58 20.94 -19.07
C VAL A 44 1.10 21.51 -20.41
N LYS A 45 -0.17 21.27 -20.75
CA LYS A 45 -0.78 21.81 -21.97
C LYS A 45 -0.69 23.35 -22.02
N ASN A 46 -1.12 24.04 -20.96
CA ASN A 46 -1.06 25.49 -20.89
C ASN A 46 0.37 26.03 -21.03
N MET A 47 1.39 25.31 -20.54
CA MET A 47 2.78 25.68 -20.73
C MET A 47 3.17 25.59 -22.20
N PHE A 48 2.88 24.46 -22.87
CA PHE A 48 3.20 24.28 -24.29
C PHE A 48 2.41 25.22 -25.20
N ASP A 49 1.19 25.62 -24.83
CA ASP A 49 0.42 26.65 -25.54
C ASP A 49 1.10 28.03 -25.48
N HIS A 50 1.89 28.31 -24.42
CA HIS A 50 2.65 29.55 -24.29
C HIS A 50 4.02 29.51 -24.98
N LYS A 51 4.72 28.39 -24.92
CA LYS A 51 6.06 28.23 -25.47
C LYS A 51 6.31 26.76 -25.82
N SER A 52 6.79 26.47 -27.00
CA SER A 52 6.90 25.12 -27.55
C SER A 52 8.15 24.34 -27.12
N ASP A 53 9.09 24.96 -26.40
CA ASP A 53 10.39 24.37 -26.07
C ASP A 53 10.62 24.09 -24.58
N TYR A 54 9.54 23.90 -23.79
CA TYR A 54 9.65 23.53 -22.38
C TYR A 54 10.21 22.12 -22.21
N HIS A 55 11.13 21.99 -21.26
CA HIS A 55 11.66 20.71 -20.80
C HIS A 55 11.02 20.34 -19.46
N ILE A 56 10.33 19.21 -19.41
CA ILE A 56 9.54 18.77 -18.25
C ILE A 56 10.07 17.42 -17.77
N LEU A 57 10.32 17.31 -16.46
CA LEU A 57 10.64 16.05 -15.79
C LEU A 57 9.52 15.70 -14.82
N ALA A 58 8.90 14.53 -15.02
CA ALA A 58 7.87 14.02 -14.13
C ALA A 58 8.37 12.78 -13.38
N ILE A 59 8.28 12.79 -12.06
CA ILE A 59 8.75 11.72 -11.19
C ILE A 59 7.58 10.99 -10.55
N ALA A 60 7.52 9.69 -10.79
CA ALA A 60 6.57 8.76 -10.20
C ALA A 60 7.22 7.93 -9.07
N PRO A 61 6.47 7.53 -8.03
CA PRO A 61 7.01 6.68 -6.97
C PRO A 61 7.33 5.25 -7.42
N ASN A 62 6.66 4.74 -8.47
CA ASN A 62 6.81 3.38 -8.98
C ASN A 62 6.39 3.24 -10.45
N ASP A 63 6.60 2.04 -11.02
CA ASP A 63 6.36 1.75 -12.44
C ASP A 63 4.89 1.89 -12.86
N ILE A 64 3.94 1.66 -11.97
CA ILE A 64 2.51 1.74 -12.31
C ILE A 64 2.10 3.21 -12.45
N THR A 65 2.50 4.03 -11.48
CA THR A 65 2.28 5.49 -11.53
C THR A 65 3.05 6.11 -12.70
N TYR A 66 4.26 5.62 -12.99
CA TYR A 66 5.04 5.99 -14.17
C TYR A 66 4.23 5.79 -15.47
N LYS A 67 3.66 4.60 -15.69
CA LYS A 67 2.86 4.31 -16.88
C LYS A 67 1.66 5.24 -17.01
N ASN A 68 1.00 5.54 -15.90
CA ASN A 68 -0.15 6.43 -15.87
C ASN A 68 0.24 7.88 -16.20
N LEU A 69 1.33 8.38 -15.63
CA LEU A 69 1.86 9.71 -15.97
C LEU A 69 2.32 9.78 -17.44
N HIS A 70 3.06 8.78 -17.88
CA HIS A 70 3.56 8.72 -19.27
C HIS A 70 2.42 8.73 -20.30
N PHE A 71 1.31 8.04 -20.00
CA PHE A 71 0.14 8.01 -20.86
C PHE A 71 -0.64 9.34 -20.88
N ASN A 72 -0.64 10.08 -19.76
CA ASN A 72 -1.46 11.29 -19.61
C ASN A 72 -0.68 12.60 -19.82
N LEU A 73 0.64 12.56 -19.85
CA LEU A 73 1.50 13.72 -20.06
C LEU A 73 2.18 13.58 -21.44
N GLU A 74 1.65 14.24 -22.44
CA GLU A 74 2.19 14.22 -23.80
C GLU A 74 2.55 15.64 -24.23
N ALA A 75 3.74 15.79 -24.79
CA ALA A 75 4.10 17.02 -25.51
C ALA A 75 3.39 17.02 -26.87
N PRO A 76 2.82 18.16 -27.30
CA PRO A 76 2.30 18.27 -28.66
C PRO A 76 3.39 17.92 -29.69
N ALA A 77 3.00 17.18 -30.73
CA ALA A 77 3.94 16.65 -31.73
C ALA A 77 4.77 17.77 -32.47
N GLU A 78 4.24 19.00 -32.45
CA GLU A 78 4.87 20.18 -33.10
C GLU A 78 5.83 20.93 -32.17
N CYS A 79 5.96 20.50 -30.90
CA CYS A 79 6.80 21.19 -29.92
C CYS A 79 8.24 20.71 -29.96
N ALA A 80 9.19 21.65 -29.85
CA ALA A 80 10.61 21.36 -29.71
C ALA A 80 10.99 20.90 -28.27
N GLY A 81 10.07 21.07 -27.31
CA GLY A 81 10.22 20.63 -25.93
C GLY A 81 9.99 19.13 -25.78
N TRP A 82 10.33 18.62 -24.59
CA TRP A 82 10.16 17.21 -24.27
C TRP A 82 9.63 16.98 -22.85
N ILE A 83 9.01 15.84 -22.66
CA ILE A 83 8.58 15.36 -21.35
C ILE A 83 9.32 14.05 -21.08
N ASP A 84 10.14 14.05 -20.01
CA ASP A 84 10.77 12.85 -19.49
C ASP A 84 10.01 12.40 -18.25
N VAL A 85 9.56 11.15 -18.23
CA VAL A 85 8.88 10.55 -17.10
C VAL A 85 9.78 9.46 -16.51
N ARG A 86 10.07 9.53 -15.22
CA ARG A 86 10.94 8.57 -14.53
C ARG A 86 10.32 8.11 -13.23
N THR A 87 10.73 6.93 -12.78
CA THR A 87 10.51 6.55 -11.39
C THR A 87 11.55 7.21 -10.49
N ILE A 88 11.23 7.36 -9.21
CA ILE A 88 12.19 7.91 -8.23
C ILE A 88 13.48 7.09 -8.17
N ASN A 89 13.40 5.76 -8.31
CA ASN A 89 14.59 4.91 -8.32
C ASN A 89 15.47 5.18 -9.55
N GLN A 90 14.88 5.43 -10.72
CA GLN A 90 15.63 5.82 -11.92
C GLN A 90 16.31 7.17 -11.72
N LEU A 91 15.64 8.14 -11.08
CA LEU A 91 16.26 9.43 -10.78
C LEU A 91 17.41 9.28 -9.77
N ILE A 92 17.25 8.49 -8.70
CA ILE A 92 18.30 8.23 -7.72
C ILE A 92 19.53 7.61 -8.40
N ASN A 93 19.37 6.60 -9.22
CA ASN A 93 20.46 5.94 -9.93
C ASN A 93 21.16 6.91 -10.89
N TYR A 94 20.40 7.66 -11.69
CA TYR A 94 20.95 8.67 -12.59
C TYR A 94 21.79 9.72 -11.86
N THR A 95 21.27 10.27 -10.75
CA THR A 95 21.98 11.31 -9.99
C THR A 95 23.22 10.78 -9.26
N GLN A 96 23.26 9.53 -8.87
CA GLN A 96 24.45 8.86 -8.33
C GLN A 96 25.52 8.71 -9.42
N ASP A 97 25.15 8.23 -10.60
CA ASP A 97 26.06 8.07 -11.73
C ASP A 97 26.62 9.42 -12.23
N ALA A 98 25.77 10.44 -12.33
CA ALA A 98 26.16 11.79 -12.73
C ALA A 98 27.17 12.42 -11.74
N ARG A 99 26.96 12.22 -10.43
CA ARG A 99 27.92 12.68 -9.40
C ARG A 99 29.28 12.00 -9.52
N LEU A 100 29.29 10.68 -9.76
CA LEU A 100 30.54 9.93 -9.95
C LEU A 100 31.32 10.39 -11.16
N LYS A 101 30.63 10.88 -12.23
CA LYS A 101 31.24 11.38 -13.46
C LYS A 101 31.55 12.87 -13.43
N GLY A 102 31.16 13.60 -12.35
CA GLY A 102 31.28 15.05 -12.28
C GLY A 102 30.38 15.81 -13.27
N GLU A 103 29.31 15.19 -13.73
CA GLU A 103 28.32 15.79 -14.62
C GLU A 103 27.46 16.83 -13.89
N LEU A 104 27.00 17.85 -14.63
CA LEU A 104 26.14 18.90 -14.10
C LEU A 104 24.75 18.35 -13.72
N PRO A 105 24.04 18.98 -12.76
CA PRO A 105 22.68 18.56 -12.38
C PRO A 105 21.72 18.62 -13.58
N PHE A 106 20.71 17.77 -13.54
CA PHE A 106 19.64 17.75 -14.54
C PHE A 106 18.89 19.09 -14.53
N LYS A 107 18.78 19.74 -15.70
CA LYS A 107 18.15 21.05 -15.80
C LYS A 107 16.85 20.95 -16.59
N VAL A 108 15.75 21.41 -15.98
CA VAL A 108 14.40 21.37 -16.55
C VAL A 108 13.63 22.66 -16.25
N ASP A 109 12.63 22.97 -17.05
CA ASP A 109 11.75 24.09 -16.77
C ASP A 109 10.72 23.74 -15.68
N LEU A 110 10.12 22.54 -15.76
CA LEU A 110 9.14 22.07 -14.79
C LEU A 110 9.52 20.70 -14.22
N LEU A 111 9.57 20.61 -12.92
CA LEU A 111 9.64 19.35 -12.19
C LEU A 111 8.26 18.99 -11.63
N ILE A 112 7.71 17.84 -12.01
CA ILE A 112 6.46 17.29 -11.49
C ILE A 112 6.79 16.15 -10.55
N LEU A 113 6.29 16.18 -9.31
CA LEU A 113 6.42 15.12 -8.31
C LEU A 113 5.03 14.55 -8.01
N ASP A 114 4.71 13.38 -8.58
CA ASP A 114 3.43 12.73 -8.32
C ASP A 114 3.50 11.86 -7.06
N GLU A 115 2.39 11.82 -6.30
CA GLU A 115 2.30 11.19 -4.98
C GLU A 115 3.51 11.57 -4.08
N VAL A 116 3.78 12.87 -4.01
CA VAL A 116 4.99 13.44 -3.40
C VAL A 116 5.27 12.94 -1.99
N HIS A 117 4.24 12.60 -1.21
CA HIS A 117 4.38 12.03 0.12
C HIS A 117 5.22 10.73 0.16
N LYS A 118 5.32 10.00 -0.97
CA LYS A 118 6.18 8.81 -1.12
C LYS A 118 7.61 9.14 -1.55
N LEU A 119 7.87 10.38 -1.96
CA LEU A 119 9.14 10.84 -2.50
C LEU A 119 9.99 11.62 -1.47
N LEU A 120 9.56 11.66 -0.20
CA LEU A 120 10.21 12.46 0.85
C LEU A 120 11.24 11.66 1.68
N SER A 121 11.72 10.51 1.18
CA SER A 121 12.84 9.81 1.82
C SER A 121 14.15 10.59 1.63
N PRO A 122 15.14 10.48 2.55
CA PRO A 122 16.40 11.20 2.43
C PRO A 122 17.11 11.02 1.09
N GLU A 123 17.14 9.79 0.54
CA GLU A 123 17.73 9.50 -0.77
C GLU A 123 16.98 10.17 -1.92
N ALA A 124 15.63 10.07 -1.88
CA ALA A 124 14.80 10.70 -2.88
C ALA A 124 14.96 12.22 -2.86
N LEU A 125 14.99 12.83 -1.67
CA LEU A 125 15.20 14.26 -1.50
C LEU A 125 16.58 14.72 -2.03
N LEU A 126 17.63 13.94 -1.80
CA LEU A 126 18.95 14.23 -2.36
C LEU A 126 18.94 14.20 -3.89
N ALA A 127 18.24 13.24 -4.49
CA ALA A 127 18.08 13.16 -5.94
C ALA A 127 17.23 14.31 -6.48
N ILE A 128 16.11 14.64 -5.84
CA ILE A 128 15.25 15.76 -6.22
C ILE A 128 15.98 17.10 -6.12
N LYS A 129 16.70 17.35 -5.02
CA LYS A 129 17.49 18.58 -4.80
C LYS A 129 18.66 18.73 -5.78
N SER A 130 19.07 17.66 -6.48
CA SER A 130 20.11 17.72 -7.53
C SER A 130 19.54 18.08 -8.91
N VAL A 131 18.22 18.21 -9.07
CA VAL A 131 17.57 18.71 -10.27
C VAL A 131 17.46 20.22 -10.19
N GLU A 132 17.95 20.95 -11.20
CA GLU A 132 17.73 22.39 -11.34
C GLU A 132 16.42 22.64 -12.10
N TYR A 133 15.47 23.32 -11.47
CA TYR A 133 14.15 23.57 -12.05
C TYR A 133 13.72 25.03 -11.87
N LYS A 134 12.95 25.54 -12.80
CA LYS A 134 12.33 26.86 -12.76
C LYS A 134 10.99 26.80 -12.02
N TYR A 135 10.18 25.79 -12.33
CA TYR A 135 8.86 25.55 -11.76
C TYR A 135 8.81 24.17 -11.09
N ILE A 136 8.00 24.05 -10.07
CA ILE A 136 7.76 22.75 -9.40
C ILE A 136 6.28 22.55 -9.10
N LEU A 137 5.75 21.38 -9.48
CA LEU A 137 4.42 20.92 -9.19
C LEU A 137 4.48 19.63 -8.37
N CYS A 138 4.04 19.70 -7.12
CA CYS A 138 3.87 18.52 -6.28
C CYS A 138 2.40 18.13 -6.21
N LEU A 139 2.11 16.86 -6.39
CA LEU A 139 0.76 16.29 -6.34
C LEU A 139 0.67 15.28 -5.20
N THR A 140 -0.40 15.34 -4.44
CA THR A 140 -0.73 14.34 -3.43
C THR A 140 -2.24 14.27 -3.20
N GLY A 141 -2.74 13.11 -2.81
CA GLY A 141 -4.14 12.93 -2.38
C GLY A 141 -4.22 12.42 -0.95
N SER A 142 -3.07 12.24 -0.30
CA SER A 142 -2.98 11.75 1.07
C SER A 142 -2.71 12.88 2.05
N LYS A 143 -3.15 12.71 3.29
CA LYS A 143 -2.90 13.67 4.36
C LYS A 143 -1.40 13.78 4.63
N LEU A 144 -0.88 14.99 4.62
CA LEU A 144 0.52 15.30 4.90
C LEU A 144 0.71 15.56 6.39
N ASN A 145 1.75 14.98 6.98
CA ASN A 145 2.17 15.31 8.33
C ASN A 145 3.04 16.59 8.37
N ASN A 146 3.25 17.17 9.55
CA ASN A 146 4.00 18.42 9.71
C ASN A 146 5.41 18.34 9.10
N LYS A 147 6.11 17.23 9.27
CA LYS A 147 7.44 17.02 8.69
C LYS A 147 7.43 17.06 7.17
N SER A 148 6.45 16.43 6.54
CA SER A 148 6.27 16.48 5.08
C SER A 148 6.00 17.90 4.60
N ILE A 149 5.19 18.66 5.33
CA ILE A 149 4.87 20.06 5.00
C ILE A 149 6.14 20.93 5.08
N GLU A 150 6.98 20.74 6.09
CA GLU A 150 8.27 21.44 6.23
C GLU A 150 9.20 21.13 5.04
N ILE A 151 9.35 19.85 4.68
CA ILE A 151 10.16 19.43 3.54
C ILE A 151 9.65 20.06 2.23
N LEU A 152 8.34 20.11 2.02
CA LEU A 152 7.77 20.76 0.83
C LEU A 152 8.06 22.26 0.79
N LYS A 153 8.08 22.94 1.94
CA LYS A 153 8.52 24.33 2.02
C LYS A 153 10.00 24.50 1.65
N GLU A 154 10.86 23.59 2.12
CA GLU A 154 12.30 23.60 1.74
C GLU A 154 12.50 23.40 0.22
N LEU A 155 11.63 22.63 -0.44
CA LEU A 155 11.61 22.46 -1.89
C LEU A 155 10.97 23.65 -2.65
N ASN A 156 10.64 24.76 -1.97
CA ASN A 156 9.85 25.86 -2.53
C ASN A 156 8.52 25.42 -3.15
N ALA A 157 7.89 24.39 -2.59
CA ALA A 157 6.62 23.84 -3.05
C ALA A 157 5.57 23.82 -1.91
N PRO A 158 5.22 24.97 -1.29
CA PRO A 158 4.22 25.00 -0.24
C PRO A 158 2.86 24.51 -0.77
N ILE A 159 1.95 24.13 0.13
CA ILE A 159 0.59 23.77 -0.27
C ILE A 159 -0.12 25.05 -0.74
N VAL A 160 -0.53 25.09 -2.01
CA VAL A 160 -1.18 26.23 -2.66
C VAL A 160 -2.66 26.00 -2.94
N ASP A 161 -3.07 24.74 -2.95
CA ASP A 161 -4.47 24.34 -3.02
C ASP A 161 -4.70 23.02 -2.29
N SER A 162 -5.88 22.89 -1.69
CA SER A 162 -6.29 21.67 -1.01
C SER A 162 -7.78 21.41 -1.26
N ILE A 163 -8.13 20.15 -1.48
CA ILE A 163 -9.50 19.67 -1.55
C ILE A 163 -9.60 18.44 -0.65
N THR A 164 -10.44 18.53 0.36
CA THR A 164 -10.71 17.40 1.27
C THR A 164 -11.68 16.41 0.63
N GLU A 165 -11.73 15.19 1.16
CA GLU A 165 -12.72 14.20 0.71
C GLU A 165 -14.15 14.67 1.01
N VAL A 166 -14.39 15.26 2.17
CA VAL A 166 -15.69 15.77 2.58
C VAL A 166 -16.19 16.84 1.61
N GLU A 167 -15.32 17.78 1.23
CA GLU A 167 -15.65 18.79 0.23
C GLU A 167 -15.97 18.17 -1.14
N ALA A 168 -15.14 17.21 -1.58
CA ALA A 168 -15.31 16.54 -2.87
C ALA A 168 -16.61 15.72 -2.95
N ILE A 169 -17.00 15.07 -1.86
CA ILE A 169 -18.29 14.36 -1.76
C ILE A 169 -19.44 15.37 -1.77
N ALA A 170 -19.38 16.41 -0.95
CA ALA A 170 -20.44 17.43 -0.87
C ALA A 170 -20.69 18.16 -2.21
N LYS A 171 -19.67 18.23 -3.06
CA LYS A 171 -19.74 18.82 -4.40
C LYS A 171 -20.05 17.79 -5.50
N GLY A 172 -20.21 16.51 -5.18
CA GLY A 172 -20.47 15.45 -6.14
C GLY A 172 -19.28 15.14 -7.06
N TRP A 173 -18.04 15.44 -6.66
CA TRP A 173 -16.83 15.15 -7.45
C TRP A 173 -16.26 13.76 -7.20
N VAL A 174 -16.63 13.16 -6.08
CA VAL A 174 -16.22 11.83 -5.63
C VAL A 174 -17.46 11.16 -5.05
N ALA A 175 -17.63 9.87 -5.30
CA ALA A 175 -18.76 9.12 -4.78
C ALA A 175 -18.65 8.97 -3.25
N PRO A 176 -19.75 9.14 -2.50
CA PRO A 176 -19.78 8.87 -1.08
C PRO A 176 -19.55 7.39 -0.78
N SER A 177 -19.13 7.10 0.45
CA SER A 177 -18.95 5.72 0.90
C SER A 177 -19.46 5.52 2.31
N LEU A 178 -19.98 4.30 2.56
CA LEU A 178 -20.27 3.79 3.90
C LEU A 178 -19.24 2.72 4.24
N GLU A 179 -18.65 2.82 5.40
CA GLU A 179 -17.58 1.92 5.84
C GLU A 179 -18.04 1.09 7.03
N TYR A 180 -17.91 -0.24 6.91
CA TYR A 180 -18.27 -1.21 7.93
C TYR A 180 -17.06 -2.04 8.33
N ASN A 181 -16.94 -2.31 9.63
CA ASN A 181 -15.99 -3.26 10.18
C ASN A 181 -16.76 -4.48 10.67
N LEU A 182 -16.71 -5.57 9.90
CA LEU A 182 -17.40 -6.82 10.19
C LEU A 182 -16.51 -7.75 11.02
N ALA A 183 -16.94 -8.02 12.25
CA ALA A 183 -16.28 -8.95 13.14
C ALA A 183 -16.59 -10.40 12.76
N VAL A 184 -15.57 -11.24 12.66
CA VAL A 184 -15.72 -12.70 12.54
C VAL A 184 -14.91 -13.40 13.60
N GLN A 185 -15.36 -14.59 14.03
CA GLN A 185 -14.70 -15.38 15.05
C GLN A 185 -13.93 -16.53 14.42
N LEU A 186 -12.74 -16.81 14.95
CA LEU A 186 -12.01 -18.04 14.62
C LEU A 186 -12.79 -19.26 15.13
N ASP A 187 -12.62 -20.40 14.47
CA ASP A 187 -13.03 -21.67 15.04
C ASP A 187 -12.22 -22.03 16.30
N GLU A 188 -12.72 -22.93 17.13
CA GLU A 188 -12.11 -23.26 18.43
C GLU A 188 -10.68 -23.83 18.28
N HIS A 189 -10.41 -24.59 17.23
CA HIS A 189 -9.10 -25.12 16.97
C HIS A 189 -8.09 -23.99 16.65
N ASP A 190 -8.46 -23.04 15.79
CA ASP A 190 -7.60 -21.93 15.42
C ASP A 190 -7.48 -20.88 16.55
N LYS A 191 -8.49 -20.71 17.41
CA LYS A 191 -8.37 -19.90 18.64
C LYS A 191 -7.25 -20.43 19.54
N VAL A 192 -7.25 -21.74 19.80
CA VAL A 192 -6.22 -22.39 20.66
C VAL A 192 -4.82 -22.24 20.03
N ARG A 193 -4.68 -22.48 18.74
CA ARG A 193 -3.40 -22.31 18.01
C ARG A 193 -2.90 -20.88 18.06
N TYR A 194 -3.77 -19.92 17.75
CA TYR A 194 -3.45 -18.50 17.78
C TYR A 194 -2.97 -18.02 19.16
N ALA A 195 -3.69 -18.42 20.23
CA ALA A 195 -3.31 -18.08 21.58
C ALA A 195 -1.96 -18.67 21.97
N LYS A 196 -1.71 -19.94 21.65
CA LYS A 196 -0.41 -20.59 21.89
C LYS A 196 0.74 -19.85 21.22
N TYR A 197 0.59 -19.49 19.94
CA TYR A 197 1.64 -18.71 19.25
C TYR A 197 1.80 -17.31 19.81
N SER A 198 0.71 -16.65 20.19
CA SER A 198 0.75 -15.32 20.79
C SER A 198 1.46 -15.33 22.15
N GLU A 199 1.23 -16.36 22.96
CA GLU A 199 1.91 -16.57 24.25
C GLU A 199 3.42 -16.81 24.04
N SER A 200 3.80 -17.72 23.16
CA SER A 200 5.20 -17.98 22.83
C SER A 200 5.95 -16.76 22.27
N ILE A 201 5.26 -15.90 21.51
CA ILE A 201 5.79 -14.62 21.05
C ILE A 201 6.00 -13.67 22.23
N SER A 202 5.01 -13.55 23.13
CA SER A 202 5.06 -12.68 24.30
C SER A 202 6.16 -13.12 25.28
N GLU A 203 6.28 -14.40 25.57
CA GLU A 203 7.36 -14.96 26.39
C GLU A 203 8.73 -14.65 25.83
N THR A 204 8.89 -14.77 24.50
CA THR A 204 10.16 -14.40 23.85
C THR A 204 10.44 -12.92 23.99
N LEU A 205 9.44 -12.04 23.78
CA LEU A 205 9.62 -10.60 23.91
C LEU A 205 9.94 -10.14 25.35
N GLU A 206 9.39 -10.80 26.38
CA GLU A 206 9.75 -10.50 27.76
C GLU A 206 11.23 -10.77 28.06
N ILE A 207 11.82 -11.80 27.43
CA ILE A 207 13.26 -12.07 27.56
C ILE A 207 14.11 -10.94 27.00
N PHE A 208 13.69 -10.34 25.87
CA PHE A 208 14.42 -9.29 25.16
C PHE A 208 13.94 -7.87 25.49
N LYS A 209 13.15 -7.70 26.55
CA LYS A 209 12.49 -6.45 26.90
C LYS A 209 13.50 -5.29 27.10
N GLY A 210 13.31 -4.23 26.33
CA GLY A 210 14.12 -3.02 26.42
C GLY A 210 15.49 -3.10 25.73
N LEU A 211 15.90 -4.26 25.21
CA LEU A 211 17.23 -4.44 24.62
C LEU A 211 17.39 -3.66 23.31
N HIS A 212 16.31 -3.39 22.55
CA HIS A 212 16.41 -2.55 21.35
C HIS A 212 16.99 -1.16 21.67
N LYS A 213 16.65 -0.58 22.82
CA LYS A 213 17.19 0.73 23.23
C LYS A 213 18.69 0.66 23.51
N GLN A 214 19.14 -0.41 24.17
CA GLN A 214 20.56 -0.61 24.48
C GLN A 214 21.37 -0.85 23.21
N VAL A 215 20.86 -1.68 22.29
CA VAL A 215 21.49 -1.93 20.99
C VAL A 215 21.55 -0.63 20.17
N ASN A 216 20.48 0.16 20.14
CA ASN A 216 20.47 1.45 19.46
C ASN A 216 21.50 2.44 20.02
N GLN A 217 21.75 2.42 21.32
CA GLN A 217 22.82 3.24 21.92
C GLN A 217 24.21 2.86 21.39
N LEU A 218 24.49 1.55 21.19
CA LEU A 218 25.75 1.09 20.61
C LEU A 218 25.92 1.55 19.16
N PHE A 219 24.84 1.58 18.38
CA PHE A 219 24.84 2.09 17.01
C PHE A 219 24.82 3.62 16.93
N LYS A 220 24.58 4.33 18.04
CA LYS A 220 24.31 5.78 18.07
C LYS A 220 23.22 6.20 17.06
N SER A 221 22.26 5.30 16.80
CA SER A 221 21.20 5.44 15.82
C SER A 221 20.00 4.58 16.19
N ASN A 222 18.79 5.02 15.83
CA ASN A 222 17.56 4.24 16.01
C ASN A 222 17.40 3.17 14.90
N VAL A 223 18.22 2.13 14.98
CA VAL A 223 18.19 0.99 14.03
C VAL A 223 16.96 0.12 14.25
N PHE A 224 16.58 -0.10 15.51
CA PHE A 224 15.46 -0.94 15.92
C PHE A 224 14.38 -0.08 16.60
N ASP A 225 13.16 -0.11 16.08
CA ASP A 225 12.01 0.62 16.64
C ASP A 225 11.38 -0.11 17.85
N SER A 226 11.66 -1.40 18.00
CA SER A 226 11.05 -2.27 19.01
C SER A 226 11.87 -3.53 19.28
N ASP A 227 11.64 -4.16 20.44
CA ASP A 227 12.20 -5.47 20.75
C ASP A 227 11.73 -6.55 19.75
N PHE A 228 10.52 -6.40 19.20
CA PHE A 228 10.01 -7.28 18.16
C PHE A 228 10.91 -7.27 16.92
N ASN A 229 11.27 -6.10 16.43
CA ASN A 229 12.14 -5.95 15.27
C ASN A 229 13.57 -6.38 15.57
N LEU A 230 14.06 -6.14 16.77
CA LEU A 230 15.37 -6.61 17.21
C LEU A 230 15.46 -8.15 17.16
N VAL A 231 14.51 -8.85 17.79
CA VAL A 231 14.48 -10.33 17.81
C VAL A 231 14.34 -10.92 16.42
N LEU A 232 13.47 -10.35 15.59
CA LEU A 232 13.32 -10.78 14.20
C LEU A 232 14.62 -10.59 13.41
N SER A 233 15.29 -9.47 13.61
CA SER A 233 16.56 -9.13 12.94
C SER A 233 17.73 -9.96 13.42
N ALA A 234 17.69 -10.51 14.62
CA ALA A 234 18.67 -11.50 15.09
C ALA A 234 18.66 -12.80 14.26
N PHE A 235 17.58 -13.02 13.51
CA PHE A 235 17.48 -14.11 12.54
C PHE A 235 17.67 -13.64 11.09
N THR A 236 17.05 -12.52 10.68
CA THR A 236 17.00 -12.07 9.27
C THR A 236 18.08 -11.06 8.89
N GLY A 237 18.70 -10.39 9.87
CA GLY A 237 19.44 -9.15 9.65
C GLY A 237 18.50 -7.98 9.42
N ILE A 238 19.07 -6.80 9.30
CA ILE A 238 18.34 -5.57 9.04
C ILE A 238 19.12 -4.64 8.11
N HIS A 239 18.42 -4.01 7.17
CA HIS A 239 18.94 -2.86 6.44
C HIS A 239 18.58 -1.58 7.20
N TYR A 240 19.56 -0.77 7.53
CA TYR A 240 19.30 0.56 8.07
C TYR A 240 20.07 1.62 7.28
N LYS A 241 19.63 2.85 7.41
CA LYS A 241 20.33 4.01 6.86
C LYS A 241 20.96 4.79 8.01
N ASP A 242 22.22 5.10 7.88
CA ASP A 242 22.90 5.98 8.82
C ASP A 242 22.46 7.45 8.64
N LYS A 243 23.08 8.36 9.42
CA LYS A 243 22.79 9.78 9.37
C LYS A 243 23.13 10.43 8.02
N ASP A 244 24.05 9.82 7.28
CA ASP A 244 24.51 10.28 5.97
C ASP A 244 23.72 9.63 4.82
N GLY A 245 22.71 8.82 5.16
CA GLY A 245 21.83 8.14 4.19
C GLY A 245 22.43 6.87 3.58
N ILE A 246 23.58 6.42 4.06
CA ILE A 246 24.25 5.22 3.56
C ILE A 246 23.49 3.97 4.01
N LYS A 247 23.06 3.17 3.06
CA LYS A 247 22.42 1.87 3.34
C LYS A 247 23.46 0.86 3.81
N THR A 248 23.29 0.37 5.04
CA THR A 248 24.12 -0.67 5.62
C THR A 248 23.27 -1.88 5.97
N PHE A 249 23.75 -3.08 5.64
CA PHE A 249 23.13 -4.32 6.09
C PHE A 249 23.86 -4.86 7.31
N ILE A 250 23.15 -4.92 8.44
CA ILE A 250 23.65 -5.56 9.64
C ILE A 250 23.30 -7.04 9.59
N LYS A 251 24.34 -7.88 9.54
CA LYS A 251 24.18 -9.33 9.50
C LYS A 251 23.56 -9.84 10.81
N PRO A 252 22.76 -10.93 10.76
CA PRO A 252 22.16 -11.54 11.95
C PRO A 252 23.19 -11.89 13.03
N THR A 253 24.37 -12.37 12.62
CA THR A 253 25.47 -12.73 13.54
C THR A 253 25.94 -11.55 14.39
N ILE A 254 26.04 -10.36 13.79
CA ILE A 254 26.45 -9.14 14.51
C ILE A 254 25.43 -8.80 15.60
N ILE A 255 24.13 -8.84 15.25
CA ILE A 255 23.03 -8.56 16.18
C ILE A 255 23.03 -9.55 17.34
N ARG A 256 23.22 -10.84 17.04
CA ARG A 256 23.29 -11.89 18.08
C ARG A 256 24.49 -11.73 19.02
N ASN A 257 25.66 -11.39 18.48
CA ASN A 257 26.84 -11.16 19.30
C ASN A 257 26.63 -9.95 20.22
N MET A 258 26.07 -8.84 19.69
CA MET A 258 25.73 -7.66 20.50
C MET A 258 24.72 -8.00 21.60
N LEU A 259 23.72 -8.79 21.32
CA LEU A 259 22.76 -9.27 22.32
C LEU A 259 23.45 -10.11 23.38
N ALA A 260 24.32 -11.02 23.01
CA ALA A 260 25.10 -11.83 23.94
C ALA A 260 25.97 -10.98 24.86
N ASP A 261 26.65 -9.98 24.30
CA ASP A 261 27.52 -9.05 25.06
C ASP A 261 26.72 -8.20 26.07
N ILE A 262 25.59 -7.62 25.62
CA ILE A 262 24.72 -6.79 26.49
C ILE A 262 24.14 -7.63 27.63
N MET A 263 23.82 -8.89 27.37
CA MET A 263 23.25 -9.80 28.36
C MET A 263 24.32 -10.43 29.27
N GLY A 264 25.57 -10.03 29.10
CA GLY A 264 26.70 -10.50 29.93
C GLY A 264 27.04 -11.97 29.70
N TRP A 265 26.67 -12.50 28.52
CA TRP A 265 27.03 -13.86 28.18
C TRP A 265 28.46 -13.89 27.60
N SER A 266 29.37 -14.57 28.31
CA SER A 266 30.73 -14.87 27.87
C SER A 266 30.84 -16.37 27.61
N ARG A 267 31.58 -16.74 26.55
CA ARG A 267 31.95 -18.16 26.29
C ARG A 267 32.71 -18.80 27.43
N ASP A 268 33.39 -17.94 28.22
CA ASP A 268 34.24 -18.35 29.32
C ASP A 268 33.52 -18.25 30.67
N MET A 269 32.19 -18.07 30.71
CA MET A 269 31.44 -17.96 31.95
C MET A 269 31.47 -19.27 32.72
N PRO A 270 31.89 -19.32 33.98
CA PRO A 270 31.91 -20.56 34.77
C PRO A 270 30.48 -21.12 34.89
N LEU A 271 30.29 -22.38 34.48
CA LEU A 271 29.02 -23.07 34.58
C LEU A 271 28.77 -23.69 35.95
N ASP A 272 29.30 -23.10 37.02
CA ASP A 272 29.41 -23.71 38.33
C ASP A 272 28.10 -23.83 39.12
N ASN A 273 27.04 -23.17 38.68
CA ASN A 273 25.75 -23.33 39.29
C ASN A 273 24.61 -23.52 38.27
N GLU A 274 23.50 -24.07 38.72
CA GLU A 274 22.32 -24.33 37.84
C GLU A 274 21.74 -23.05 37.23
N TYR A 275 21.90 -21.91 37.92
CA TYR A 275 21.43 -20.62 37.43
C TYR A 275 22.25 -20.17 36.23
N ASN A 276 23.59 -20.27 36.31
CA ASN A 276 24.50 -19.93 35.20
C ASN A 276 24.33 -20.91 34.03
N LYS A 277 24.11 -22.21 34.29
CA LYS A 277 23.79 -23.21 33.26
C LYS A 277 22.45 -22.86 32.57
N ARG A 278 21.48 -22.42 33.31
CA ARG A 278 20.17 -22.01 32.78
C ARG A 278 20.28 -20.75 31.94
N ILE A 279 21.04 -19.74 32.39
CA ILE A 279 21.31 -18.51 31.64
C ILE A 279 22.13 -18.83 30.39
N ALA A 280 23.24 -19.55 30.49
CA ALA A 280 24.08 -19.91 29.35
C ALA A 280 23.29 -20.66 28.26
N LYS A 281 22.35 -21.54 28.65
CA LYS A 281 21.45 -22.23 27.72
C LYS A 281 20.55 -21.29 26.94
N TYR A 282 20.18 -20.12 27.50
CA TYR A 282 19.28 -19.14 26.86
C TYR A 282 20.02 -18.02 26.12
N TRP A 283 21.29 -17.76 26.46
CA TRP A 283 22.02 -16.56 26.05
C TRP A 283 23.22 -16.80 25.12
N ASN A 284 23.48 -18.05 24.80
CA ASN A 284 24.45 -18.40 23.76
C ASN A 284 24.02 -17.83 22.40
N PRO A 285 24.91 -17.23 21.58
CA PRO A 285 24.57 -16.76 20.24
C PRO A 285 23.82 -17.78 19.38
N ASP A 286 24.14 -19.07 19.50
CA ASP A 286 23.42 -20.13 18.79
C ASP A 286 22.01 -20.34 19.35
N ASN A 287 21.83 -20.23 20.68
CA ASN A 287 20.51 -20.29 21.30
C ASN A 287 19.67 -19.04 21.00
N ILE A 288 20.28 -17.87 20.86
CA ILE A 288 19.62 -16.65 20.40
C ILE A 288 19.13 -16.86 18.96
N PHE A 289 19.94 -17.49 18.11
CA PHE A 289 19.53 -17.82 16.75
C PHE A 289 18.32 -18.77 16.72
N GLU A 290 18.37 -19.86 17.47
CA GLU A 290 17.25 -20.82 17.53
C GLU A 290 15.97 -20.19 18.11
N ARG A 291 16.10 -19.32 19.11
CA ARG A 291 14.95 -18.55 19.63
C ARG A 291 14.40 -17.56 18.61
N ALA A 292 15.27 -16.79 17.96
CA ALA A 292 14.84 -15.85 16.93
C ALA A 292 14.20 -16.55 15.74
N LYS A 293 14.70 -17.74 15.36
CA LYS A 293 14.10 -18.62 14.35
C LYS A 293 12.71 -19.08 14.77
N LYS A 294 12.56 -19.64 15.96
CA LYS A 294 11.28 -20.07 16.52
C LYS A 294 10.30 -18.89 16.64
N PHE A 295 10.77 -17.74 17.10
CA PHE A 295 9.97 -16.52 17.17
C PHE A 295 9.43 -16.13 15.80
N LYS A 296 10.28 -16.11 14.76
CA LYS A 296 9.85 -15.85 13.38
C LYS A 296 8.80 -16.86 12.93
N ASP A 297 9.00 -18.15 13.22
CA ASP A 297 8.07 -19.20 12.84
C ASP A 297 6.72 -19.05 13.57
N PHE A 298 6.71 -18.72 14.84
CA PHE A 298 5.46 -18.41 15.59
C PHE A 298 4.74 -17.21 15.03
N VAL A 299 5.47 -16.13 14.71
CA VAL A 299 4.89 -14.94 14.07
C VAL A 299 4.27 -15.28 12.72
N LYS A 300 4.96 -16.09 11.91
CA LYS A 300 4.46 -16.55 10.61
C LYS A 300 3.20 -17.39 10.78
N GLN A 301 3.22 -18.43 11.62
CA GLN A 301 2.08 -19.32 11.84
C GLN A 301 0.88 -18.58 12.43
N ARG A 302 1.09 -17.65 13.38
CA ARG A 302 0.02 -16.81 13.90
C ARG A 302 -0.62 -15.94 12.81
N ASN A 303 0.19 -15.35 11.93
CA ASN A 303 -0.32 -14.54 10.83
C ASN A 303 -1.09 -15.38 9.80
N GLU A 304 -0.62 -16.60 9.50
CA GLU A 304 -1.30 -17.52 8.57
C GLU A 304 -2.73 -17.81 9.02
N ILE A 305 -2.95 -18.00 10.33
CA ILE A 305 -4.30 -18.20 10.90
C ILE A 305 -5.21 -16.98 10.62
N LEU A 306 -4.66 -15.76 10.65
CA LEU A 306 -5.44 -14.54 10.42
C LEU A 306 -5.67 -14.25 8.93
N ILE A 307 -4.75 -14.67 8.07
CA ILE A 307 -4.75 -14.29 6.65
C ILE A 307 -5.65 -15.21 5.82
N HIS A 308 -5.62 -16.51 6.09
CA HIS A 308 -6.38 -17.50 5.34
C HIS A 308 -7.15 -18.40 6.30
N ASN A 309 -8.39 -18.09 6.54
CA ASN A 309 -9.27 -18.84 7.41
C ASN A 309 -10.71 -18.91 6.90
N ARG A 310 -11.38 -20.00 7.26
CA ARG A 310 -12.73 -20.30 6.81
C ARG A 310 -13.77 -19.25 7.22
N PRO A 311 -13.77 -18.69 8.44
CA PRO A 311 -14.70 -17.63 8.82
C PRO A 311 -14.66 -16.41 7.89
N LYS A 312 -13.49 -15.93 7.47
CA LYS A 312 -13.39 -14.80 6.54
C LYS A 312 -13.91 -15.17 5.15
N ILE A 313 -13.58 -16.37 4.66
CA ILE A 313 -14.09 -16.86 3.37
C ILE A 313 -15.62 -16.88 3.41
N ASN A 314 -16.20 -17.50 4.43
CA ASN A 314 -17.66 -17.59 4.59
C ASN A 314 -18.32 -16.20 4.63
N ALA A 315 -17.72 -15.24 5.35
CA ALA A 315 -18.22 -13.88 5.40
C ALA A 315 -18.20 -13.20 4.01
N VAL A 316 -17.13 -13.37 3.24
CA VAL A 316 -17.08 -12.85 1.84
C VAL A 316 -18.17 -13.49 1.00
N LEU A 317 -18.33 -14.83 1.06
CA LEU A 317 -19.37 -15.54 0.31
C LEU A 317 -20.77 -15.08 0.69
N GLU A 318 -21.02 -14.85 1.98
CA GLU A 318 -22.31 -14.35 2.48
C GLU A 318 -22.57 -12.92 1.99
N ILE A 319 -21.59 -12.01 2.09
CA ILE A 319 -21.69 -10.64 1.59
C ILE A 319 -22.04 -10.62 0.10
N LEU A 320 -21.31 -11.38 -0.73
CA LEU A 320 -21.50 -11.40 -2.18
C LEU A 320 -22.85 -12.02 -2.60
N ARG A 321 -23.41 -12.93 -1.78
CA ARG A 321 -24.77 -13.46 -2.00
C ARG A 321 -25.86 -12.49 -1.56
N TYR A 322 -25.59 -11.71 -0.52
CA TYR A 322 -26.53 -10.72 0.01
C TYR A 322 -26.64 -9.49 -0.90
N ASN A 323 -25.49 -9.03 -1.40
CA ASN A 323 -25.37 -7.83 -2.23
C ASN A 323 -24.57 -8.15 -3.51
N ASP A 324 -25.30 -8.59 -4.53
CA ASP A 324 -24.75 -9.02 -5.84
C ASP A 324 -24.40 -7.82 -6.74
N VAL A 325 -23.42 -7.01 -6.31
CA VAL A 325 -22.95 -5.81 -7.02
C VAL A 325 -21.49 -5.93 -7.43
N SER A 326 -21.04 -5.03 -8.31
CA SER A 326 -19.65 -5.00 -8.77
C SER A 326 -18.69 -4.76 -7.60
N THR A 327 -17.86 -5.76 -7.29
CA THR A 327 -17.04 -5.83 -6.07
C THR A 327 -15.57 -6.08 -6.37
N ILE A 328 -14.69 -5.35 -5.66
CA ILE A 328 -13.28 -5.73 -5.52
C ILE A 328 -13.05 -6.26 -4.11
N CYS A 329 -12.53 -7.48 -4.01
CA CYS A 329 -12.15 -8.10 -2.75
C CYS A 329 -10.62 -8.14 -2.61
N PHE A 330 -10.08 -7.34 -1.69
CA PHE A 330 -8.66 -7.27 -1.37
C PHE A 330 -8.30 -8.28 -0.28
N ASN A 331 -7.39 -9.19 -0.58
CA ASN A 331 -6.91 -10.22 0.32
C ASN A 331 -5.41 -10.09 0.59
N GLU A 332 -4.91 -10.68 1.67
CA GLU A 332 -3.47 -10.77 1.95
C GLU A 332 -2.84 -12.04 1.36
N SER A 333 -3.63 -13.08 1.11
CA SER A 333 -3.19 -14.41 0.64
C SER A 333 -3.63 -14.66 -0.80
N ILE A 334 -2.69 -15.14 -1.61
CA ILE A 334 -2.99 -15.64 -2.97
C ILE A 334 -3.91 -16.86 -2.88
N ALA A 335 -3.66 -17.77 -1.93
CA ALA A 335 -4.50 -18.95 -1.73
C ALA A 335 -5.97 -18.58 -1.46
N MET A 336 -6.22 -17.53 -0.64
CA MET A 336 -7.58 -17.05 -0.40
C MET A 336 -8.22 -16.43 -1.65
N VAL A 337 -7.42 -15.76 -2.50
CA VAL A 337 -7.91 -15.22 -3.78
C VAL A 337 -8.37 -16.35 -4.71
N ASP A 338 -7.59 -17.41 -4.81
CA ASP A 338 -7.89 -18.56 -5.66
C ASP A 338 -9.11 -19.33 -5.11
N ASP A 339 -9.17 -19.58 -3.80
CA ASP A 339 -10.31 -20.19 -3.10
C ASP A 339 -11.62 -19.42 -3.37
N LEU A 340 -11.61 -18.10 -3.22
CA LEU A 340 -12.78 -17.26 -3.47
C LEU A 340 -13.20 -17.29 -4.95
N ALA A 341 -12.24 -17.24 -5.86
CA ALA A 341 -12.52 -17.28 -7.29
C ALA A 341 -13.11 -18.63 -7.74
N GLU A 342 -12.75 -19.74 -7.09
CA GLU A 342 -13.32 -21.06 -7.35
C GLU A 342 -14.82 -21.14 -6.97
N HIS A 343 -15.25 -20.35 -5.96
CA HIS A 343 -16.68 -20.29 -5.61
C HIS A 343 -17.53 -19.48 -6.60
N PHE A 344 -16.90 -18.67 -7.45
CA PHE A 344 -17.57 -17.83 -8.46
C PHE A 344 -16.94 -18.01 -9.85
N PRO A 345 -16.98 -19.20 -10.44
CA PRO A 345 -16.26 -19.53 -11.67
C PRO A 345 -16.74 -18.76 -12.91
N ILE A 346 -17.94 -18.17 -12.86
CA ILE A 346 -18.54 -17.39 -13.95
C ILE A 346 -18.34 -15.89 -13.69
N ASP A 347 -18.78 -15.41 -12.53
CA ASP A 347 -18.87 -13.97 -12.23
C ASP A 347 -17.59 -13.42 -11.56
N GLY A 348 -16.70 -14.30 -11.07
CA GLY A 348 -15.49 -13.95 -10.33
C GLY A 348 -14.23 -14.21 -11.12
N ILE A 349 -13.25 -13.32 -10.98
CA ILE A 349 -11.93 -13.49 -11.60
C ILE A 349 -10.81 -13.12 -10.63
N PRO A 350 -9.77 -13.97 -10.48
CA PRO A 350 -8.62 -13.65 -9.65
C PRO A 350 -7.63 -12.74 -10.37
N TYR A 351 -6.93 -11.90 -9.58
CA TYR A 351 -5.88 -11.00 -10.05
C TYR A 351 -4.73 -10.93 -9.05
N HIS A 352 -3.62 -11.60 -9.33
CA HIS A 352 -2.42 -11.57 -8.48
C HIS A 352 -1.13 -11.84 -9.27
N SER A 353 0.03 -11.67 -8.62
CA SER A 353 1.35 -11.80 -9.27
C SER A 353 1.66 -13.22 -9.75
N ASN A 354 1.14 -14.25 -9.07
CA ASN A 354 1.43 -15.66 -9.31
C ASN A 354 0.27 -16.41 -9.99
N ILE A 355 -0.63 -15.68 -10.68
CA ILE A 355 -1.74 -16.31 -11.40
C ILE A 355 -1.19 -17.32 -12.41
N GLU A 356 -1.69 -18.54 -12.34
CA GLU A 356 -1.30 -19.61 -13.27
C GLU A 356 -2.13 -19.55 -14.55
N SER A 357 -1.52 -19.96 -15.65
CA SER A 357 -2.21 -20.08 -16.92
C SER A 357 -3.31 -21.12 -16.81
N ARG A 358 -4.49 -20.82 -17.35
CA ARG A 358 -5.68 -21.67 -17.25
C ARG A 358 -6.70 -21.41 -18.36
N TYR A 359 -7.67 -22.33 -18.48
CA TYR A 359 -8.91 -22.06 -19.21
C TYR A 359 -9.82 -21.19 -18.36
N VAL A 360 -10.51 -20.25 -18.99
CA VAL A 360 -11.45 -19.33 -18.32
C VAL A 360 -12.81 -19.42 -18.98
N ILE A 361 -13.85 -19.47 -18.18
CA ILE A 361 -15.23 -19.43 -18.65
C ILE A 361 -15.56 -17.98 -19.05
N ASN A 362 -16.17 -17.81 -20.22
CA ASN A 362 -16.73 -16.54 -20.65
C ASN A 362 -18.11 -16.37 -20.00
N PRO A 363 -18.31 -15.40 -19.10
CA PRO A 363 -19.59 -15.22 -18.40
C PRO A 363 -20.79 -15.02 -19.34
N ALA A 364 -20.57 -14.37 -20.50
CA ALA A 364 -21.63 -14.09 -21.47
C ALA A 364 -22.15 -15.35 -22.16
N THR A 365 -21.37 -16.41 -22.25
CA THR A 365 -21.72 -17.63 -22.97
C THR A 365 -21.82 -18.87 -22.08
N GLY A 366 -21.27 -18.82 -20.86
CA GLY A 366 -21.16 -19.97 -19.97
C GLY A 366 -20.15 -21.03 -20.42
N HIS A 367 -19.40 -20.78 -21.50
CA HIS A 367 -18.39 -21.69 -22.06
C HIS A 367 -17.01 -21.12 -21.96
N TYR A 368 -15.98 -21.96 -22.15
CA TYR A 368 -14.60 -21.47 -22.20
C TYR A 368 -14.40 -20.46 -23.33
N TYR A 369 -13.55 -19.46 -23.12
CA TYR A 369 -13.04 -18.67 -24.23
C TYR A 369 -12.39 -19.56 -25.26
N THR A 370 -12.62 -19.31 -26.56
CA THR A 370 -12.12 -20.14 -27.66
C THR A 370 -11.22 -19.35 -28.58
N TYR A 371 -10.36 -20.09 -29.30
CA TYR A 371 -9.66 -19.56 -30.47
C TYR A 371 -10.63 -19.46 -31.66
N LYS A 372 -10.22 -18.83 -32.75
CA LYS A 372 -11.02 -18.73 -34.01
C LYS A 372 -11.44 -20.08 -34.59
N ASN A 373 -10.69 -21.14 -34.28
CA ASN A 373 -10.98 -22.50 -34.69
C ASN A 373 -11.97 -23.25 -33.77
N GLY A 374 -12.53 -22.59 -32.76
CA GLY A 374 -13.48 -23.17 -31.83
C GLY A 374 -12.85 -23.96 -30.64
N ASN A 375 -11.54 -24.17 -30.62
CA ASN A 375 -10.89 -24.86 -29.51
C ASN A 375 -10.79 -23.98 -28.27
N PRO A 376 -10.93 -24.55 -27.04
CA PRO A 376 -10.75 -23.82 -25.80
C PRO A 376 -9.41 -23.09 -25.75
N LYS A 377 -9.43 -21.83 -25.32
CA LYS A 377 -8.25 -20.98 -25.24
C LYS A 377 -7.58 -21.08 -23.87
N TYR A 378 -6.38 -21.62 -23.86
CA TYR A 378 -5.52 -21.61 -22.68
C TYR A 378 -4.84 -20.24 -22.57
N MET A 379 -5.16 -19.50 -21.50
CA MET A 379 -4.70 -18.12 -21.34
C MET A 379 -3.50 -18.04 -20.41
N GLY A 380 -2.44 -17.39 -20.88
CA GLY A 380 -1.25 -17.09 -20.08
C GLY A 380 -1.50 -15.94 -19.09
N LYS A 381 -0.62 -15.81 -18.11
CA LYS A 381 -0.67 -14.85 -17.00
C LYS A 381 -1.03 -13.42 -17.41
N GLU A 382 -0.33 -12.86 -18.39
CA GLU A 382 -0.58 -11.45 -18.79
C GLU A 382 -1.93 -11.30 -19.52
N SER A 383 -2.34 -12.31 -20.27
CA SER A 383 -3.67 -12.33 -20.91
C SER A 383 -4.78 -12.39 -19.87
N LEU A 384 -4.60 -13.19 -18.80
CA LEU A 384 -5.56 -13.30 -17.69
C LEU A 384 -5.69 -11.97 -16.93
N LYS A 385 -4.59 -11.29 -16.64
CA LYS A 385 -4.61 -9.98 -16.00
C LYS A 385 -5.33 -8.93 -16.86
N LYS A 386 -5.06 -8.90 -18.17
CA LYS A 386 -5.75 -8.01 -19.11
C LYS A 386 -7.24 -8.33 -19.16
N LEU A 387 -7.60 -9.62 -19.23
CA LEU A 387 -8.99 -10.08 -19.23
C LEU A 387 -9.72 -9.66 -17.95
N ALA A 388 -9.10 -9.82 -16.77
CA ALA A 388 -9.70 -9.45 -15.50
C ALA A 388 -10.05 -7.95 -15.46
N ILE A 389 -9.12 -7.09 -15.85
CA ILE A 389 -9.36 -5.65 -15.87
C ILE A 389 -10.39 -5.24 -16.93
N ALA A 390 -10.28 -5.78 -18.14
CA ALA A 390 -11.23 -5.49 -19.22
C ALA A 390 -12.63 -5.98 -18.87
N GLY A 391 -12.75 -7.18 -18.30
CA GLY A 391 -14.02 -7.77 -17.92
C GLY A 391 -14.71 -7.02 -16.79
N MET A 392 -13.96 -6.55 -15.78
CA MET A 392 -14.52 -5.69 -14.74
C MET A 392 -14.98 -4.33 -15.29
N LYS A 393 -14.22 -3.72 -16.20
CA LYS A 393 -14.62 -2.44 -16.84
C LYS A 393 -15.87 -2.57 -17.70
N SER A 394 -16.03 -3.68 -18.39
CA SER A 394 -17.20 -3.94 -19.24
C SER A 394 -18.40 -4.53 -18.49
N GLY A 395 -18.25 -4.83 -17.19
CA GLY A 395 -19.28 -5.50 -16.37
C GLY A 395 -19.49 -6.97 -16.71
N VAL A 396 -18.59 -7.60 -17.48
CA VAL A 396 -18.63 -9.03 -17.80
C VAL A 396 -18.32 -9.87 -16.56
N TYR A 397 -17.36 -9.44 -15.72
CA TYR A 397 -17.15 -10.00 -14.39
C TYR A 397 -17.67 -9.04 -13.34
N LYS A 398 -18.32 -9.58 -12.31
CA LYS A 398 -18.82 -8.82 -11.16
C LYS A 398 -17.80 -8.74 -10.03
N TYR A 399 -17.02 -9.81 -9.80
CA TYR A 399 -16.14 -9.92 -8.64
C TYR A 399 -14.69 -10.02 -9.08
N LEU A 400 -13.87 -9.12 -8.56
CA LEU A 400 -12.42 -9.16 -8.72
C LEU A 400 -11.76 -9.51 -7.39
N PHE A 401 -11.20 -10.70 -7.29
CA PHE A 401 -10.44 -11.14 -6.11
C PHE A 401 -8.97 -10.85 -6.33
N THR A 402 -8.34 -10.09 -5.42
CA THR A 402 -6.95 -9.66 -5.61
C THR A 402 -6.12 -9.75 -4.33
N ALA A 403 -4.85 -10.13 -4.48
CA ALA A 403 -3.84 -10.06 -3.43
C ALA A 403 -2.79 -9.01 -3.80
N GLN A 404 -2.73 -7.92 -3.02
CA GLN A 404 -1.71 -6.85 -3.07
C GLN A 404 -1.46 -6.15 -4.44
N SER A 405 -1.92 -6.73 -5.55
CA SER A 405 -1.51 -6.33 -6.91
C SER A 405 -2.23 -5.12 -7.48
N LEU A 406 -3.35 -4.68 -6.88
CA LEU A 406 -4.16 -3.55 -7.36
C LEU A 406 -3.96 -2.26 -6.54
N ASN A 407 -2.88 -2.16 -5.79
CA ASN A 407 -2.70 -1.02 -4.89
C ASN A 407 -2.55 0.31 -5.63
N GLU A 408 -2.14 0.34 -6.91
CA GLU A 408 -1.85 1.57 -7.65
C GLU A 408 -2.25 1.49 -9.14
N GLY A 409 -2.60 2.64 -9.74
CA GLY A 409 -2.60 2.87 -11.18
C GLY A 409 -3.79 2.40 -12.02
N LEU A 410 -4.66 1.52 -11.55
CA LEU A 410 -5.81 1.04 -12.32
C LEU A 410 -7.11 1.73 -11.89
N THR A 411 -7.87 2.24 -12.85
CA THR A 411 -9.21 2.79 -12.62
C THR A 411 -10.25 1.83 -13.18
N ILE A 412 -11.17 1.41 -12.31
CA ILE A 412 -12.38 0.66 -12.66
C ILE A 412 -13.55 1.51 -12.13
N GLU A 413 -14.40 2.00 -13.00
CA GLU A 413 -15.38 3.04 -12.66
C GLU A 413 -16.63 2.52 -11.97
N ASN A 414 -17.01 1.26 -12.27
CA ASN A 414 -18.28 0.70 -11.84
C ASN A 414 -18.24 -0.08 -10.53
N ILE A 415 -17.23 0.15 -9.68
CA ILE A 415 -17.13 -0.59 -8.42
C ILE A 415 -18.08 0.02 -7.39
N GLU A 416 -19.01 -0.77 -6.90
CA GLU A 416 -20.01 -0.38 -5.89
C GLU A 416 -19.66 -0.89 -4.49
N GLN A 417 -18.85 -1.94 -4.41
CA GLN A 417 -18.45 -2.55 -3.14
C GLN A 417 -16.95 -2.85 -3.10
N ILE A 418 -16.34 -2.58 -1.95
CA ILE A 418 -14.97 -2.96 -1.63
C ILE A 418 -15.01 -3.86 -0.40
N ILE A 419 -14.42 -5.05 -0.51
CA ILE A 419 -14.22 -5.94 0.65
C ILE A 419 -12.72 -6.02 0.93
N THR A 420 -12.31 -5.93 2.20
CA THR A 420 -10.95 -6.20 2.63
C THR A 420 -10.95 -7.29 3.70
N THR A 421 -10.19 -8.36 3.50
CA THR A 421 -10.10 -9.48 4.46
C THR A 421 -8.87 -9.42 5.35
N GLY A 422 -8.13 -8.33 5.28
CA GLY A 422 -6.90 -8.07 6.02
C GLY A 422 -6.12 -6.95 5.38
N GLY A 423 -4.88 -6.74 5.82
CA GLY A 423 -4.00 -5.74 5.26
C GLY A 423 -2.89 -5.30 6.21
N SER A 424 -1.91 -4.60 5.66
CA SER A 424 -0.87 -3.96 6.46
C SER A 424 -1.46 -2.84 7.32
N CYS A 425 -0.72 -2.41 8.36
CA CYS A 425 -1.06 -1.22 9.14
C CYS A 425 -0.89 0.09 8.34
N ASN A 426 -0.47 0.00 7.07
CA ASN A 426 -0.21 1.17 6.25
C ASN A 426 -1.52 1.81 5.79
N THR A 427 -1.86 2.93 6.40
CA THR A 427 -3.06 3.73 6.11
C THR A 427 -3.17 4.10 4.64
N MET A 428 -2.07 4.47 4.03
CA MET A 428 -2.03 4.92 2.64
C MET A 428 -2.40 3.81 1.66
N THR A 429 -1.89 2.58 1.88
CA THR A 429 -2.27 1.42 1.06
C THR A 429 -3.76 1.13 1.21
N TYR A 430 -4.28 1.29 2.42
CA TYR A 430 -5.70 1.15 2.70
C TYR A 430 -6.53 2.22 1.97
N GLU A 431 -6.20 3.49 2.11
CA GLU A 431 -6.87 4.59 1.42
C GLU A 431 -6.89 4.41 -0.11
N GLN A 432 -5.79 3.95 -0.69
CA GLN A 432 -5.70 3.66 -2.13
C GLN A 432 -6.64 2.53 -2.57
N ARG A 433 -6.81 1.50 -1.74
CA ARG A 433 -7.76 0.40 -1.99
C ARG A 433 -9.20 0.91 -1.94
N VAL A 434 -9.54 1.60 -0.88
CA VAL A 434 -10.88 2.16 -0.64
C VAL A 434 -11.27 3.17 -1.72
N ALA A 435 -10.33 4.01 -2.14
CA ALA A 435 -10.54 4.99 -3.20
C ALA A 435 -10.96 4.37 -4.55
N ARG A 436 -10.74 3.07 -4.77
CA ARG A 436 -11.22 2.40 -6.00
C ARG A 436 -12.74 2.42 -6.12
N GLY A 437 -13.46 2.27 -5.02
CA GLY A 437 -14.91 2.34 -5.00
C GLY A 437 -15.47 3.76 -5.08
N LYS A 438 -14.69 4.77 -4.73
CA LYS A 438 -15.12 6.18 -4.68
C LYS A 438 -15.11 6.91 -6.04
N THR A 439 -14.79 6.21 -7.13
CA THR A 439 -14.89 6.76 -8.49
C THR A 439 -16.36 6.97 -8.84
N LEU A 440 -16.70 8.15 -9.37
CA LEU A 440 -18.05 8.43 -9.87
C LEU A 440 -18.40 7.44 -10.99
N ASN A 441 -19.65 7.04 -11.01
CA ASN A 441 -20.21 6.25 -12.09
C ASN A 441 -21.24 7.09 -12.86
N ILE A 442 -21.02 7.30 -14.15
CA ILE A 442 -21.90 8.10 -15.00
C ILE A 442 -23.29 7.44 -15.12
N ALA A 443 -23.32 6.10 -15.15
CA ALA A 443 -24.56 5.34 -15.25
C ALA A 443 -25.35 5.30 -13.91
N ASN A 444 -24.66 5.60 -12.78
CA ASN A 444 -25.26 5.65 -11.45
C ASN A 444 -24.66 6.83 -10.65
N PRO A 445 -25.14 8.06 -10.87
CA PRO A 445 -24.59 9.25 -10.23
C PRO A 445 -24.83 9.29 -8.71
N ASP A 446 -25.87 8.60 -8.23
CA ASP A 446 -26.23 8.51 -6.80
C ASP A 446 -25.54 7.34 -6.09
N LYS A 447 -24.56 6.73 -6.75
CA LYS A 447 -23.81 5.60 -6.21
C LYS A 447 -23.20 5.93 -4.86
N VAL A 448 -23.46 5.06 -3.88
CA VAL A 448 -22.76 5.02 -2.58
C VAL A 448 -21.92 3.74 -2.56
N CYS A 449 -20.61 3.89 -2.38
CA CYS A 449 -19.73 2.72 -2.29
C CYS A 449 -19.79 2.11 -0.89
N VAL A 450 -20.07 0.81 -0.81
CA VAL A 450 -20.03 0.07 0.46
C VAL A 450 -18.62 -0.50 0.66
N ILE A 451 -17.99 -0.18 1.78
CA ILE A 451 -16.65 -0.65 2.14
C ILE A 451 -16.81 -1.56 3.36
N ILE A 452 -16.38 -2.81 3.23
CA ILE A 452 -16.51 -3.82 4.30
C ILE A 452 -15.13 -4.35 4.64
N ASN A 453 -14.70 -4.10 5.89
CA ASN A 453 -13.45 -4.63 6.42
C ASN A 453 -13.77 -5.83 7.31
N ILE A 454 -13.42 -7.02 6.85
CA ILE A 454 -13.59 -8.26 7.61
C ILE A 454 -12.35 -8.48 8.46
N TYR A 455 -12.54 -8.63 9.76
CA TYR A 455 -11.45 -8.85 10.71
C TYR A 455 -11.80 -9.92 11.74
N ILE A 456 -10.76 -10.58 12.23
CA ILE A 456 -10.90 -11.49 13.40
C ILE A 456 -10.96 -10.63 14.64
N ASP A 457 -12.04 -10.78 15.41
CA ASP A 457 -12.24 -10.05 16.66
C ASP A 457 -11.44 -10.66 17.83
N ASP A 458 -11.34 -9.92 18.94
CA ASP A 458 -10.83 -10.42 20.20
C ASP A 458 -11.71 -11.59 20.69
N PHE A 459 -11.12 -12.56 21.35
CA PHE A 459 -11.82 -13.76 21.80
C PHE A 459 -11.31 -14.23 23.17
N LYS A 460 -12.01 -15.18 23.78
CA LYS A 460 -11.64 -15.78 25.06
C LYS A 460 -11.29 -17.24 24.89
N ILE A 461 -10.31 -17.71 25.69
CA ILE A 461 -10.05 -19.13 25.93
C ILE A 461 -10.11 -19.33 27.42
N GLY A 462 -11.17 -20.00 27.91
CA GLY A 462 -11.52 -20.00 29.30
C GLY A 462 -11.75 -18.56 29.81
N GLU A 463 -11.04 -18.17 30.87
CA GLU A 463 -11.13 -16.80 31.44
C GLU A 463 -10.14 -15.82 30.78
N LYS A 464 -9.18 -16.32 30.00
CA LYS A 464 -8.11 -15.49 29.37
C LYS A 464 -8.61 -14.80 28.10
N GLU A 465 -8.57 -13.47 28.09
CA GLU A 465 -8.83 -12.67 26.89
C GLU A 465 -7.60 -12.68 25.96
N VAL A 466 -7.83 -12.94 24.68
CA VAL A 466 -6.79 -12.96 23.63
C VAL A 466 -7.08 -11.84 22.65
N LYS A 467 -6.15 -10.89 22.54
CA LYS A 467 -6.26 -9.77 21.62
C LYS A 467 -5.91 -10.16 20.18
N SER A 468 -6.79 -9.83 19.27
CA SER A 468 -6.58 -10.07 17.84
C SER A 468 -5.61 -9.06 17.24
N ARG A 469 -4.57 -9.56 16.62
CA ARG A 469 -3.65 -8.71 15.85
C ARG A 469 -4.32 -8.13 14.61
N ASP A 470 -5.31 -8.79 14.08
CA ASP A 470 -6.06 -8.36 12.90
C ASP A 470 -6.90 -7.11 13.22
N LYS A 471 -7.65 -7.14 14.33
CA LYS A 471 -8.37 -5.98 14.87
C LYS A 471 -7.43 -4.79 15.13
N GLN A 472 -6.28 -5.05 15.75
CA GLN A 472 -5.29 -4.00 16.02
C GLN A 472 -4.76 -3.35 14.73
N LYS A 473 -4.45 -4.16 13.71
CA LYS A 473 -4.03 -3.66 12.40
C LYS A 473 -5.12 -2.82 11.74
N LEU A 474 -6.39 -3.25 11.82
CA LEU A 474 -7.53 -2.52 11.28
C LEU A 474 -7.66 -1.14 11.94
N ILE A 475 -7.65 -1.07 13.26
CA ILE A 475 -7.72 0.19 14.02
C ILE A 475 -6.58 1.12 13.61
N LEU A 476 -5.34 0.63 13.54
CA LEU A 476 -4.17 1.43 13.17
C LEU A 476 -4.28 2.01 11.76
N ARG A 477 -4.75 1.24 10.78
CA ARG A 477 -4.87 1.73 9.39
C ARG A 477 -6.00 2.73 9.19
N GLN A 478 -7.00 2.75 10.08
CA GLN A 478 -8.13 3.69 10.04
C GLN A 478 -7.92 4.97 10.87
N GLN A 479 -6.85 5.08 11.65
CA GLN A 479 -6.60 6.24 12.54
C GLN A 479 -6.57 7.60 11.85
N SER A 480 -6.21 7.65 10.58
CA SER A 480 -6.19 8.89 9.78
C SER A 480 -7.36 9.01 8.82
N SER A 481 -8.26 8.05 8.77
CA SER A 481 -9.48 8.12 7.95
C SER A 481 -10.40 9.23 8.46
N GLU A 482 -10.97 9.99 7.53
CA GLU A 482 -12.02 10.98 7.86
C GLU A 482 -13.39 10.30 8.05
N ASN A 483 -13.53 9.05 7.59
CA ASN A 483 -14.73 8.25 7.77
C ASN A 483 -14.73 7.54 9.12
N ILE A 484 -15.85 7.61 9.83
CA ILE A 484 -16.06 6.84 11.06
C ILE A 484 -16.70 5.51 10.65
N PRO A 485 -16.00 4.38 10.79
CA PRO A 485 -16.55 3.08 10.39
C PRO A 485 -17.63 2.61 11.38
N ILE A 486 -18.63 1.92 10.87
CA ILE A 486 -19.68 1.27 11.64
C ILE A 486 -19.21 -0.15 12.00
N TRP A 487 -19.19 -0.49 13.28
CA TRP A 487 -18.80 -1.82 13.76
C TRP A 487 -20.01 -2.71 13.83
N VAL A 488 -19.94 -3.88 13.18
CA VAL A 488 -21.05 -4.85 13.05
C VAL A 488 -20.55 -6.28 13.33
N ASN A 489 -21.47 -7.14 13.74
CA ASN A 489 -21.18 -8.53 14.08
C ASN A 489 -21.80 -9.54 13.10
N SER A 490 -22.63 -9.08 12.19
CA SER A 490 -23.27 -9.91 11.15
C SER A 490 -23.39 -9.19 9.82
N VAL A 491 -23.45 -9.95 8.73
CA VAL A 491 -23.64 -9.41 7.38
C VAL A 491 -25.00 -8.73 7.25
N SER A 492 -26.03 -9.23 7.94
CA SER A 492 -27.38 -8.63 7.93
C SER A 492 -27.41 -7.21 8.46
N GLU A 493 -26.56 -6.86 9.45
CA GLU A 493 -26.47 -5.48 9.98
C GLU A 493 -25.89 -4.46 8.96
N ILE A 494 -25.23 -4.93 7.91
CA ILE A 494 -24.69 -4.07 6.84
C ILE A 494 -25.78 -3.64 5.86
N PHE A 495 -26.74 -4.55 5.59
CA PHE A 495 -27.70 -4.41 4.50
C PHE A 495 -29.15 -4.22 4.97
N MET A 496 -29.36 -4.01 6.28
CA MET A 496 -30.64 -3.55 6.82
C MET A 496 -30.75 -2.04 6.71
#